data_4175b42c554c978681a9b46d6777f2b8
#
_entry.id   4175b42c554c978681a9b46d6777f2b8
#
_cell.length_a   1.000
_cell.length_b   1.000
_cell.length_c   1.000
_cell.angle_alpha   90.00
_cell.angle_beta   90.00
_cell.angle_gamma   90.00
#
_symmetry.space_group_name_H-M   'P 1'
#
loop_
_entity.id
_entity.type
_entity.pdbx_description
1 polymer ?
#
loop_
_entity_poly.entity_id
_entity_poly.type
_entity_poly.pdbx_seq_one_letter_code
_entity_poly.pdbx_strand_id
1 'polypeptide(L)'
;MDFRDYLREQAELHPAMKPQDAMKMIYQASFGAEHLLEDEEAARNYLIQELEQVPTTTRIPLFEDISEDMCRVNLGAWKGKGLPADWLFKIFALSASEHKNGEETFVKLLEEADDAAARGWLEFTHEEWQEYKKEYLKDGIRAVHHSDSYRKAEAPAYRLAARCFCRLAPVLEKAAGHGPAVIAIDGRAASGKTTMAGALRLILDGSVIRMDDFFLPLELRTEERLKMPGGNVHYERFAKEVLPHLGRGEAFSYRRFDCSRMEIDSREVEVPPSPWQIVEGSYSHHPELGDYADIKVFSDIDAQTQMERILIRNGEEMAEILRSRWIPLEEEYFSTYKIAEAADVKV
;
A
#
# COMPACT_ATOMS: atom_id res chain seq x y z
N MET A 1 6.67 -16.01 -2.35
CA MET A 1 7.43 -16.69 -1.26
C MET A 1 6.80 -18.05 -1.04
N ASP A 2 7.59 -19.14 -0.96
CA ASP A 2 7.10 -20.48 -0.58
C ASP A 2 6.86 -20.47 0.93
N PHE A 3 5.66 -20.83 1.38
CA PHE A 3 5.31 -20.79 2.79
C PHE A 3 6.05 -21.85 3.61
N ARG A 4 6.49 -22.95 2.99
CA ARG A 4 7.36 -23.97 3.63
C ARG A 4 8.70 -23.37 4.03
N ASP A 5 9.30 -22.57 3.14
CA ASP A 5 10.56 -21.88 3.43
C ASP A 5 10.37 -20.84 4.54
N TYR A 6 9.25 -20.12 4.54
CA TYR A 6 8.88 -19.23 5.64
C TYR A 6 8.77 -19.96 6.97
N LEU A 7 8.05 -21.09 7.03
CA LEU A 7 7.92 -21.88 8.26
C LEU A 7 9.27 -22.42 8.76
N ARG A 8 10.15 -22.86 7.83
CA ARG A 8 11.50 -23.31 8.19
C ARG A 8 12.32 -22.17 8.80
N GLU A 9 12.32 -21.01 8.17
CA GLU A 9 13.00 -19.82 8.67
C GLU A 9 12.48 -19.42 10.06
N GLN A 10 11.15 -19.45 10.25
CA GLN A 10 10.53 -19.17 11.55
C GLN A 10 10.93 -20.20 12.63
N ALA A 11 11.03 -21.49 12.28
CA ALA A 11 11.49 -22.51 13.21
C ALA A 11 12.96 -22.31 13.61
N GLU A 12 13.84 -21.99 12.64
CA GLU A 12 15.25 -21.68 12.90
C GLU A 12 15.43 -20.46 13.80
N LEU A 13 14.62 -19.41 13.60
CA LEU A 13 14.66 -18.17 14.38
C LEU A 13 14.03 -18.32 15.77
N HIS A 14 13.05 -19.21 15.92
CA HIS A 14 12.19 -19.35 17.10
C HIS A 14 12.14 -20.80 17.62
N PRO A 15 13.21 -21.29 18.27
CA PRO A 15 13.29 -22.68 18.76
C PRO A 15 12.19 -23.08 19.77
N ALA A 16 11.49 -22.10 20.35
CA ALA A 16 10.36 -22.35 21.27
C ALA A 16 9.04 -22.62 20.54
N MET A 17 9.03 -22.58 19.20
CA MET A 17 7.86 -22.77 18.36
C MET A 17 7.21 -24.15 18.56
N LYS A 18 5.87 -24.20 18.63
CA LYS A 18 5.04 -25.39 18.78
C LYS A 18 4.09 -25.53 17.59
N PRO A 19 3.44 -26.69 17.39
CA PRO A 19 2.41 -26.87 16.35
C PRO A 19 1.34 -25.77 16.36
N GLN A 20 0.94 -25.30 17.54
CA GLN A 20 0.00 -24.17 17.71
C GLN A 20 0.50 -22.88 17.06
N ASP A 21 1.80 -22.61 17.11
CA ASP A 21 2.39 -21.39 16.54
C ASP A 21 2.41 -21.46 15.02
N ALA A 22 2.73 -22.63 14.45
CA ALA A 22 2.62 -22.85 13.00
C ALA A 22 1.17 -22.69 12.52
N MET A 23 0.19 -23.25 13.25
CA MET A 23 -1.23 -23.11 12.93
C MET A 23 -1.66 -21.63 12.99
N LYS A 24 -1.18 -20.86 13.96
CA LYS A 24 -1.43 -19.42 14.01
C LYS A 24 -0.86 -18.69 12.80
N MET A 25 0.34 -19.05 12.36
CA MET A 25 0.96 -18.44 11.17
C MET A 25 0.16 -18.75 9.91
N ILE A 26 -0.30 -20.00 9.74
CA ILE A 26 -1.20 -20.40 8.65
C ILE A 26 -2.49 -19.57 8.69
N TYR A 27 -3.14 -19.48 9.86
CA TYR A 27 -4.36 -18.70 10.02
C TYR A 27 -4.15 -17.22 9.64
N GLN A 28 -3.08 -16.62 10.15
CA GLN A 28 -2.73 -15.23 9.85
C GLN A 28 -2.46 -14.97 8.37
N ALA A 29 -1.73 -15.87 7.71
CA ALA A 29 -1.44 -15.79 6.29
C ALA A 29 -2.70 -15.96 5.41
N SER A 30 -3.72 -16.66 5.92
CA SER A 30 -4.96 -16.97 5.20
C SER A 30 -6.08 -15.96 5.44
N PHE A 31 -6.30 -15.57 6.69
CA PHE A 31 -7.45 -14.76 7.10
C PHE A 31 -7.09 -13.37 7.64
N GLY A 32 -5.80 -13.06 7.75
CA GLY A 32 -5.40 -11.81 8.35
C GLY A 32 -5.88 -11.66 9.80
N ALA A 33 -6.42 -10.48 10.13
CA ALA A 33 -6.82 -10.13 11.49
C ALA A 33 -8.27 -9.64 11.61
N GLU A 34 -9.13 -10.01 10.68
CA GLU A 34 -10.53 -9.57 10.61
C GLU A 34 -11.28 -9.75 11.94
N HIS A 35 -11.09 -10.91 12.59
CA HIS A 35 -11.72 -11.24 13.87
C HIS A 35 -11.33 -10.31 15.04
N LEU A 36 -10.30 -9.47 14.89
CA LEU A 36 -9.83 -8.54 15.92
C LEU A 36 -10.48 -7.15 15.83
N LEU A 37 -11.36 -6.92 14.85
CA LEU A 37 -12.01 -5.63 14.59
C LEU A 37 -13.50 -5.59 14.97
N GLU A 38 -14.01 -6.54 15.74
CA GLU A 38 -15.40 -6.54 16.22
C GLU A 38 -15.72 -5.30 17.07
N ASP A 39 -14.73 -4.77 17.77
CA ASP A 39 -14.77 -3.49 18.50
C ASP A 39 -13.55 -2.64 18.11
N GLU A 40 -13.73 -1.77 17.12
CA GLU A 40 -12.65 -0.93 16.60
C GLU A 40 -12.04 0.00 17.63
N GLU A 41 -12.84 0.57 18.55
CA GLU A 41 -12.36 1.48 19.58
C GLU A 41 -11.50 0.74 20.62
N ALA A 42 -11.95 -0.44 21.04
CA ALA A 42 -11.18 -1.30 21.94
C ALA A 42 -9.88 -1.77 21.28
N ALA A 43 -9.93 -2.19 20.01
CA ALA A 43 -8.76 -2.63 19.25
C ALA A 43 -7.74 -1.49 19.06
N ARG A 44 -8.20 -0.26 18.79
CA ARG A 44 -7.36 0.93 18.67
C ARG A 44 -6.68 1.27 20.00
N ASN A 45 -7.45 1.31 21.09
CA ASN A 45 -6.93 1.61 22.42
C ASN A 45 -5.90 0.56 22.88
N TYR A 46 -6.15 -0.72 22.58
CA TYR A 46 -5.22 -1.80 22.87
C TYR A 46 -3.89 -1.63 22.09
N LEU A 47 -3.96 -1.32 20.79
CA LEU A 47 -2.76 -1.04 19.98
C LEU A 47 -1.94 0.12 20.53
N ILE A 48 -2.59 1.23 20.93
CA ILE A 48 -1.92 2.40 21.49
C ILE A 48 -1.17 2.01 22.77
N GLN A 49 -1.84 1.30 23.69
CA GLN A 49 -1.22 0.86 24.96
C GLN A 49 -0.05 -0.09 24.72
N GLU A 50 -0.16 -1.00 23.76
CA GLU A 50 0.93 -1.92 23.42
C GLU A 50 2.13 -1.18 22.82
N LEU A 51 1.90 -0.20 21.92
CA LEU A 51 2.96 0.66 21.37
C LEU A 51 3.67 1.48 22.45
N GLU A 52 2.96 1.93 23.48
CA GLU A 52 3.58 2.65 24.61
C GLU A 52 4.56 1.76 25.36
N GLN A 53 4.22 0.48 25.57
CA GLN A 53 4.98 -0.48 26.37
C GLN A 53 6.13 -1.13 25.60
N VAL A 54 5.99 -1.28 24.27
CA VAL A 54 6.98 -1.95 23.44
C VAL A 54 8.30 -1.15 23.39
N PRO A 55 9.46 -1.81 23.54
CA PRO A 55 10.76 -1.17 23.35
C PRO A 55 10.94 -0.68 21.91
N THR A 56 11.45 0.52 21.75
CA THR A 56 11.85 1.05 20.44
C THR A 56 13.02 0.26 19.87
N THR A 57 12.95 -0.12 18.60
CA THR A 57 14.05 -0.75 17.88
C THR A 57 14.17 -0.22 16.45
N THR A 58 15.43 -0.19 15.96
CA THR A 58 15.75 0.13 14.57
C THR A 58 16.53 -1.01 13.91
N ARG A 59 16.73 -2.12 14.64
CA ARG A 59 17.57 -3.23 14.20
C ARG A 59 16.84 -4.32 13.43
N ILE A 60 15.52 -4.33 13.53
CA ILE A 60 14.67 -5.30 12.85
C ILE A 60 13.89 -4.62 11.72
N PRO A 61 13.54 -5.35 10.67
CA PRO A 61 12.71 -4.82 9.59
C PRO A 61 11.37 -4.29 10.11
N LEU A 62 10.85 -3.24 9.48
CA LEU A 62 9.51 -2.72 9.77
C LEU A 62 8.44 -3.74 9.39
N PHE A 63 8.64 -4.44 8.28
CA PHE A 63 7.73 -5.45 7.76
C PHE A 63 8.43 -6.79 7.64
N GLU A 64 7.70 -7.85 7.97
CA GLU A 64 8.04 -9.26 7.78
C GLU A 64 6.96 -9.90 6.92
N ASP A 65 7.31 -10.32 5.71
CA ASP A 65 6.37 -11.01 4.82
C ASP A 65 6.01 -12.39 5.40
N ILE A 66 4.71 -12.71 5.44
CA ILE A 66 4.21 -14.00 5.89
C ILE A 66 3.50 -14.78 4.77
N SER A 67 3.08 -14.08 3.73
CA SER A 67 2.53 -14.67 2.49
C SER A 67 2.68 -13.67 1.34
N GLU A 68 2.14 -14.03 0.16
CA GLU A 68 2.11 -13.10 -0.98
C GLU A 68 1.31 -11.84 -0.69
N ASP A 69 0.28 -11.94 0.14
CA ASP A 69 -0.69 -10.87 0.40
C ASP A 69 -0.55 -10.23 1.78
N MET A 70 0.14 -10.89 2.73
CA MET A 70 0.19 -10.45 4.13
C MET A 70 1.60 -10.28 4.66
N CYS A 71 1.75 -9.32 5.55
CA CYS A 71 2.96 -9.08 6.33
C CYS A 71 2.64 -8.79 7.81
N ARG A 72 3.64 -8.94 8.66
CA ARG A 72 3.66 -8.42 10.03
C ARG A 72 4.33 -7.07 10.06
N VAL A 73 3.72 -6.12 10.74
CA VAL A 73 4.31 -4.82 11.04
C VAL A 73 4.86 -4.88 12.47
N ASN A 74 6.16 -4.75 12.63
CA ASN A 74 6.81 -4.77 13.93
C ASN A 74 6.55 -3.48 14.70
N LEU A 75 5.97 -3.58 15.90
CA LEU A 75 5.57 -2.41 16.70
C LEU A 75 6.78 -1.63 17.22
N GLY A 76 7.84 -2.30 17.62
CA GLY A 76 9.07 -1.65 18.08
C GLY A 76 9.76 -0.87 16.96
N ALA A 77 9.78 -1.41 15.74
CA ALA A 77 10.31 -0.74 14.56
C ALA A 77 9.41 0.43 14.12
N TRP A 78 8.08 0.27 14.15
CA TRP A 78 7.12 1.34 13.89
C TRP A 78 7.34 2.54 14.81
N LYS A 79 7.41 2.28 16.11
CA LYS A 79 7.75 3.28 17.14
C LYS A 79 9.14 3.89 16.92
N GLY A 80 10.13 3.09 16.54
CA GLY A 80 11.51 3.52 16.28
C GLY A 80 11.63 4.49 15.11
N LYS A 81 10.70 4.43 14.15
CA LYS A 81 10.59 5.37 13.02
C LYS A 81 9.72 6.61 13.34
N GLY A 82 9.19 6.71 14.54
CA GLY A 82 8.33 7.84 14.95
C GLY A 82 6.98 7.88 14.22
N LEU A 83 6.51 6.75 13.70
CA LEU A 83 5.25 6.68 12.97
C LEU A 83 4.05 6.71 13.93
N PRO A 84 2.97 7.48 13.64
CA PRO A 84 1.79 7.57 14.49
C PRO A 84 1.07 6.23 14.68
N ALA A 85 0.62 5.95 15.89
CA ALA A 85 -0.17 4.75 16.21
C ALA A 85 -1.48 4.68 15.41
N ASP A 86 -2.12 5.82 15.17
CA ASP A 86 -3.36 5.93 14.42
C ASP A 86 -3.20 5.47 12.96
N TRP A 87 -2.08 5.78 12.33
CA TRP A 87 -1.81 5.30 10.96
C TRP A 87 -1.66 3.79 10.91
N LEU A 88 -1.01 3.19 11.90
CA LEU A 88 -0.91 1.73 11.99
C LEU A 88 -2.27 1.09 12.19
N PHE A 89 -3.11 1.67 13.06
CA PHE A 89 -4.47 1.18 13.28
C PHE A 89 -5.29 1.22 11.99
N LYS A 90 -5.23 2.32 11.22
CA LYS A 90 -5.93 2.44 9.94
C LYS A 90 -5.42 1.44 8.90
N ILE A 91 -4.10 1.23 8.81
CA ILE A 91 -3.52 0.17 7.95
C ILE A 91 -4.06 -1.21 8.36
N PHE A 92 -4.08 -1.51 9.65
CA PHE A 92 -4.60 -2.76 10.18
C PHE A 92 -6.09 -2.94 9.86
N ALA A 93 -6.92 -1.92 10.09
CA ALA A 93 -8.34 -1.95 9.77
C ALA A 93 -8.63 -2.10 8.27
N LEU A 94 -7.92 -1.35 7.42
CA LEU A 94 -8.02 -1.47 5.97
C LEU A 94 -7.60 -2.86 5.48
N SER A 95 -6.55 -3.43 6.07
CA SER A 95 -6.05 -4.76 5.71
C SER A 95 -7.05 -5.87 6.03
N ALA A 96 -7.82 -5.73 7.09
CA ALA A 96 -8.82 -6.72 7.48
C ALA A 96 -9.98 -6.82 6.46
N SER A 97 -10.28 -5.72 5.75
CA SER A 97 -11.35 -5.69 4.72
C SER A 97 -10.91 -6.21 3.34
N GLU A 98 -9.60 -6.43 3.13
CA GLU A 98 -9.04 -6.79 1.81
C GLU A 98 -9.03 -8.31 1.55
N HIS A 99 -9.31 -9.18 2.55
CA HIS A 99 -9.13 -10.62 2.43
C HIS A 99 -10.23 -11.31 1.62
N LYS A 100 -9.80 -12.03 0.58
CA LYS A 100 -10.66 -12.88 -0.26
C LYS A 100 -10.05 -14.30 -0.32
N ASN A 101 -10.91 -15.33 -0.33
CA ASN A 101 -10.53 -16.76 -0.46
C ASN A 101 -9.67 -17.33 0.69
N GLY A 102 -9.90 -16.88 1.92
CA GLY A 102 -9.14 -17.33 3.09
C GLY A 102 -9.16 -18.85 3.32
N GLU A 103 -10.29 -19.52 3.10
CA GLU A 103 -10.39 -21.00 3.27
C GLU A 103 -9.54 -21.77 2.26
N GLU A 104 -9.55 -21.37 0.98
CA GLU A 104 -8.74 -22.01 -0.06
C GLU A 104 -7.25 -21.84 0.23
N THR A 105 -6.85 -20.61 0.59
CA THR A 105 -5.48 -20.31 1.02
C THR A 105 -5.09 -21.11 2.25
N PHE A 106 -5.96 -21.21 3.25
CA PHE A 106 -5.72 -21.99 4.47
C PHE A 106 -5.43 -23.47 4.18
N VAL A 107 -6.25 -24.10 3.33
CA VAL A 107 -6.07 -25.51 2.95
C VAL A 107 -4.72 -25.72 2.26
N LYS A 108 -4.36 -24.85 1.32
CA LYS A 108 -3.07 -24.88 0.63
C LYS A 108 -1.90 -24.75 1.61
N LEU A 109 -1.94 -23.75 2.49
CA LEU A 109 -0.85 -23.50 3.46
C LEU A 109 -0.77 -24.62 4.52
N LEU A 110 -1.89 -25.26 4.84
CA LEU A 110 -1.91 -26.43 5.72
C LEU A 110 -1.18 -27.63 5.09
N GLU A 111 -1.36 -27.88 3.79
CA GLU A 111 -0.62 -28.91 3.05
C GLU A 111 0.89 -28.59 2.97
N GLU A 112 1.25 -27.33 2.79
CA GLU A 112 2.65 -26.87 2.80
C GLU A 112 3.29 -27.08 4.18
N ALA A 113 2.54 -26.86 5.28
CA ALA A 113 3.00 -27.13 6.63
C ALA A 113 3.14 -28.63 6.91
N ASP A 114 2.25 -29.49 6.36
CA ASP A 114 2.39 -30.96 6.43
C ASP A 114 3.72 -31.42 5.80
N ASP A 115 4.05 -30.87 4.62
CA ASP A 115 5.30 -31.20 3.93
C ASP A 115 6.54 -30.72 4.72
N ALA A 116 6.51 -29.49 5.27
CA ALA A 116 7.59 -28.98 6.12
C ALA A 116 7.82 -29.83 7.37
N ALA A 117 6.73 -30.25 8.05
CA ALA A 117 6.81 -31.12 9.22
C ALA A 117 7.33 -32.51 8.85
N ALA A 118 6.89 -33.10 7.73
CA ALA A 118 7.35 -34.38 7.24
C ALA A 118 8.84 -34.41 6.88
N ARG A 119 9.39 -33.25 6.44
CA ARG A 119 10.82 -33.06 6.16
C ARG A 119 11.67 -32.82 7.41
N GLY A 120 11.06 -32.68 8.58
CA GLY A 120 11.77 -32.36 9.82
C GLY A 120 12.36 -30.93 9.83
N TRP A 121 11.73 -29.98 9.16
CA TRP A 121 12.17 -28.59 9.11
C TRP A 121 11.67 -27.73 10.28
N LEU A 122 10.79 -28.32 11.11
CA LEU A 122 10.14 -27.63 12.22
C LEU A 122 10.68 -28.15 13.57
N GLU A 123 10.57 -27.35 14.62
CA GLU A 123 11.06 -27.67 15.97
C GLU A 123 10.16 -28.68 16.75
N PHE A 124 9.24 -29.34 16.05
CA PHE A 124 8.34 -30.37 16.55
C PHE A 124 8.23 -31.50 15.50
N THR A 125 7.86 -32.71 15.98
CA THR A 125 7.79 -33.87 15.10
C THR A 125 6.56 -33.84 14.18
N HIS A 126 6.61 -34.61 13.10
CA HIS A 126 5.46 -34.79 12.22
C HIS A 126 4.24 -35.35 12.96
N GLU A 127 4.46 -36.27 13.91
CA GLU A 127 3.41 -36.87 14.74
C GLU A 127 2.73 -35.80 15.62
N GLU A 128 3.51 -34.98 16.30
CA GLU A 128 2.98 -33.86 17.13
C GLU A 128 2.16 -32.87 16.28
N TRP A 129 2.63 -32.58 15.06
CA TRP A 129 1.90 -31.76 14.11
C TRP A 129 0.55 -32.37 13.71
N GLN A 130 0.53 -33.64 13.31
CA GLN A 130 -0.68 -34.34 12.88
C GLN A 130 -1.70 -34.47 14.01
N GLU A 131 -1.25 -34.74 15.25
CA GLU A 131 -2.12 -34.77 16.42
C GLU A 131 -2.76 -33.45 16.70
N TYR A 132 -1.97 -32.38 16.73
CA TYR A 132 -2.47 -31.00 16.93
C TYR A 132 -3.44 -30.59 15.82
N LYS A 133 -3.08 -30.78 14.56
CA LYS A 133 -3.91 -30.47 13.40
C LYS A 133 -5.27 -31.18 13.47
N LYS A 134 -5.28 -32.47 13.79
CA LYS A 134 -6.51 -33.24 13.93
C LYS A 134 -7.41 -32.69 15.03
N GLU A 135 -6.85 -32.31 16.16
CA GLU A 135 -7.62 -31.76 17.27
C GLU A 135 -8.16 -30.35 16.91
N TYR A 136 -7.33 -29.51 16.33
CA TYR A 136 -7.73 -28.16 15.88
C TYR A 136 -8.91 -28.20 14.91
N LEU A 137 -8.86 -29.08 13.91
CA LEU A 137 -9.89 -29.14 12.85
C LEU A 137 -11.24 -29.71 13.32
N LYS A 138 -11.33 -30.35 14.50
CA LYS A 138 -12.62 -30.83 15.04
C LYS A 138 -13.64 -29.71 15.24
N ASP A 139 -13.18 -28.57 15.67
CA ASP A 139 -14.03 -27.40 15.97
C ASP A 139 -14.13 -26.41 14.80
N GLY A 140 -13.62 -26.78 13.63
CA GLY A 140 -13.55 -25.93 12.46
C GLY A 140 -12.37 -24.95 12.48
N ILE A 141 -12.23 -24.18 11.39
CA ILE A 141 -11.16 -23.18 11.25
C ILE A 141 -11.44 -22.01 12.18
N ARG A 142 -10.49 -21.65 13.04
CA ARG A 142 -10.61 -20.55 13.99
C ARG A 142 -9.26 -19.92 14.31
N ALA A 143 -9.29 -18.68 14.76
CA ALA A 143 -8.10 -18.01 15.26
C ALA A 143 -7.53 -18.72 16.51
N VAL A 144 -6.21 -18.77 16.61
CA VAL A 144 -5.50 -19.27 17.79
C VAL A 144 -4.45 -18.27 18.25
N HIS A 145 -4.13 -18.30 19.55
CA HIS A 145 -3.04 -17.51 20.11
C HIS A 145 -1.70 -18.26 19.96
N HIS A 146 -0.60 -17.53 20.07
CA HIS A 146 0.71 -18.16 20.24
C HIS A 146 0.76 -19.00 21.50
N SER A 147 1.55 -20.07 21.47
CA SER A 147 1.82 -20.89 22.66
C SER A 147 2.47 -20.07 23.77
N ASP A 148 2.31 -20.53 25.01
CA ASP A 148 2.92 -19.85 26.16
C ASP A 148 4.45 -19.88 26.11
N SER A 149 5.03 -20.97 25.58
CA SER A 149 6.47 -21.09 25.36
C SER A 149 6.97 -20.04 24.37
N TYR A 150 6.29 -19.90 23.24
CA TYR A 150 6.63 -18.90 22.22
C TYR A 150 6.48 -17.47 22.79
N ARG A 151 5.36 -17.16 23.45
CA ARG A 151 5.13 -15.82 24.02
C ARG A 151 6.18 -15.44 25.08
N LYS A 152 6.62 -16.40 25.89
CA LYS A 152 7.65 -16.15 26.90
C LYS A 152 9.04 -15.95 26.29
N ALA A 153 9.38 -16.68 25.24
CA ALA A 153 10.67 -16.60 24.58
C ALA A 153 10.78 -15.36 23.68
N GLU A 154 9.76 -15.09 22.89
CA GLU A 154 9.84 -14.13 21.76
C GLU A 154 9.18 -12.78 22.06
N ALA A 155 8.25 -12.73 23.06
CA ALA A 155 7.46 -11.52 23.36
C ALA A 155 6.94 -10.81 22.09
N PRO A 156 6.20 -11.53 21.21
CA PRO A 156 5.87 -11.05 19.87
C PRO A 156 5.03 -9.77 19.92
N ALA A 157 5.50 -8.70 19.30
CA ALA A 157 4.85 -7.40 19.25
C ALA A 157 4.71 -6.93 17.81
N TYR A 158 3.62 -7.31 17.14
CA TYR A 158 3.34 -6.98 15.74
C TYR A 158 1.84 -6.81 15.47
N ARG A 159 1.54 -6.19 14.33
CA ARG A 159 0.19 -6.18 13.73
C ARG A 159 0.25 -6.75 12.32
N LEU A 160 -0.84 -7.38 11.89
CA LEU A 160 -0.98 -7.84 10.52
C LEU A 160 -1.37 -6.68 9.61
N ALA A 161 -0.80 -6.65 8.42
CA ALA A 161 -1.16 -5.72 7.37
C ALA A 161 -1.16 -6.43 6.01
N ALA A 162 -2.02 -5.96 5.10
CA ALA A 162 -1.93 -6.39 3.72
C ALA A 162 -0.62 -5.84 3.11
N ARG A 163 0.08 -6.69 2.36
CA ARG A 163 1.41 -6.38 1.81
C ARG A 163 1.42 -5.14 0.90
N CYS A 164 0.29 -4.84 0.26
CA CYS A 164 0.17 -3.63 -0.56
C CYS A 164 0.46 -2.34 0.23
N PHE A 165 0.20 -2.31 1.55
CA PHE A 165 0.50 -1.17 2.40
C PHE A 165 2.00 -1.03 2.73
N CYS A 166 2.80 -2.10 2.58
CA CYS A 166 4.26 -2.03 2.78
C CYS A 166 4.91 -1.00 1.83
N ARG A 167 4.38 -0.87 0.62
CA ARG A 167 4.84 0.13 -0.37
C ARG A 167 4.64 1.57 0.08
N LEU A 168 3.72 1.83 1.02
CA LEU A 168 3.45 3.17 1.54
C LEU A 168 4.46 3.60 2.60
N ALA A 169 5.20 2.67 3.20
CA ALA A 169 6.09 2.97 4.30
C ALA A 169 7.09 4.10 4.04
N PRO A 170 7.80 4.16 2.90
CA PRO A 170 8.71 5.26 2.63
C PRO A 170 8.00 6.61 2.57
N VAL A 171 6.77 6.65 2.04
CA VAL A 171 5.94 7.85 1.97
C VAL A 171 5.49 8.27 3.37
N LEU A 172 5.02 7.30 4.17
CA LEU A 172 4.57 7.54 5.56
C LEU A 172 5.73 7.99 6.46
N GLU A 173 6.93 7.42 6.29
CA GLU A 173 8.13 7.85 7.01
C GLU A 173 8.48 9.32 6.68
N LYS A 174 8.45 9.68 5.41
CA LYS A 174 8.69 11.05 4.98
C LYS A 174 7.61 12.00 5.53
N ALA A 175 6.34 11.59 5.44
CA ALA A 175 5.20 12.35 5.96
C ALA A 175 5.28 12.55 7.49
N ALA A 176 5.64 11.53 8.26
CA ALA A 176 5.80 11.64 9.71
C ALA A 176 6.89 12.62 10.11
N GLY A 177 7.98 12.69 9.32
CA GLY A 177 9.07 13.64 9.55
C GLY A 177 8.73 15.09 9.16
N HIS A 178 7.76 15.28 8.25
CA HIS A 178 7.36 16.61 7.76
C HIS A 178 6.17 17.19 8.56
N GLY A 179 5.18 16.37 8.91
CA GLY A 179 3.86 16.80 9.38
C GLY A 179 2.90 17.04 8.20
N PRO A 180 1.76 17.68 8.42
CA PRO A 180 0.77 18.00 7.38
C PRO A 180 1.39 18.62 6.14
N ALA A 181 1.04 18.13 4.95
CA ALA A 181 1.77 18.39 3.73
C ALA A 181 0.92 18.21 2.46
N VAL A 182 1.41 18.79 1.36
CA VAL A 182 0.99 18.47 0.00
C VAL A 182 1.90 17.36 -0.54
N ILE A 183 1.31 16.21 -0.84
CA ILE A 183 2.00 15.05 -1.40
C ILE A 183 1.64 14.96 -2.89
N ALA A 184 2.63 15.03 -3.78
CA ALA A 184 2.41 14.79 -5.20
C ALA A 184 2.90 13.38 -5.60
N ILE A 185 2.06 12.61 -6.28
CA ILE A 185 2.35 11.24 -6.71
C ILE A 185 2.32 11.18 -8.24
N ASP A 186 3.50 11.18 -8.84
CA ASP A 186 3.71 10.98 -10.27
C ASP A 186 4.20 9.56 -10.55
N GLY A 187 4.32 9.18 -11.80
CA GLY A 187 4.88 7.88 -12.21
C GLY A 187 4.12 7.23 -13.35
N ARG A 188 4.61 6.06 -13.74
CA ARG A 188 4.17 5.34 -14.92
C ARG A 188 2.70 4.94 -14.90
N ALA A 189 2.06 4.89 -16.07
CA ALA A 189 0.71 4.34 -16.21
C ALA A 189 0.62 2.94 -15.56
N ALA A 190 -0.50 2.63 -14.91
CA ALA A 190 -0.75 1.37 -14.20
C ALA A 190 0.23 1.01 -13.05
N SER A 191 1.08 1.95 -12.59
CA SER A 191 1.97 1.73 -11.44
C SER A 191 1.24 1.66 -10.08
N GLY A 192 -0.04 2.07 -10.03
CA GLY A 192 -0.86 2.04 -8.81
C GLY A 192 -0.98 3.38 -8.08
N LYS A 193 -0.66 4.50 -8.71
CA LYS A 193 -0.79 5.87 -8.15
C LYS A 193 -2.14 6.11 -7.48
N THR A 194 -3.23 5.85 -8.19
CA THR A 194 -4.60 6.07 -7.69
C THR A 194 -4.93 5.20 -6.46
N THR A 195 -4.48 3.93 -6.46
CA THR A 195 -4.63 3.03 -5.31
C THR A 195 -3.82 3.55 -4.10
N MET A 196 -2.58 3.98 -4.35
CA MET A 196 -1.71 4.59 -3.33
C MET A 196 -2.33 5.86 -2.74
N ALA A 197 -2.80 6.78 -3.59
CA ALA A 197 -3.46 8.01 -3.16
C ALA A 197 -4.73 7.72 -2.35
N GLY A 198 -5.52 6.72 -2.77
CA GLY A 198 -6.70 6.27 -2.03
C GLY A 198 -6.36 5.74 -0.63
N ALA A 199 -5.31 4.92 -0.52
CA ALA A 199 -4.85 4.40 0.76
C ALA A 199 -4.29 5.51 1.67
N LEU A 200 -3.43 6.37 1.12
CA LEU A 200 -2.88 7.51 1.87
C LEU A 200 -3.99 8.46 2.34
N ARG A 201 -5.01 8.71 1.51
CA ARG A 201 -6.18 9.50 1.91
C ARG A 201 -6.85 8.96 3.16
N LEU A 202 -7.02 7.64 3.24
CA LEU A 202 -7.66 6.99 4.39
C LEU A 202 -6.75 6.98 5.63
N ILE A 203 -5.45 6.74 5.43
CA ILE A 203 -4.48 6.68 6.54
C ILE A 203 -4.23 8.08 7.14
N LEU A 204 -4.12 9.10 6.29
CA LEU A 204 -3.75 10.47 6.70
C LEU A 204 -4.98 11.37 6.96
N ASP A 205 -6.21 10.89 6.74
CA ASP A 205 -7.44 11.73 6.65
C ASP A 205 -7.29 12.85 5.61
N GLY A 206 -6.70 12.49 4.47
CA GLY A 206 -6.34 13.42 3.41
C GLY A 206 -7.46 13.70 2.41
N SER A 207 -7.24 14.70 1.57
CA SER A 207 -8.02 14.95 0.35
C SER A 207 -7.21 14.60 -0.89
N VAL A 208 -7.87 14.18 -1.99
CA VAL A 208 -7.23 13.78 -3.24
C VAL A 208 -7.65 14.67 -4.38
N ILE A 209 -6.68 15.15 -5.15
CA ILE A 209 -6.82 15.89 -6.39
C ILE A 209 -6.22 15.04 -7.52
N ARG A 210 -6.93 14.87 -8.62
CA ARG A 210 -6.52 14.02 -9.72
C ARG A 210 -6.01 14.82 -10.91
N MET A 211 -4.78 14.55 -11.36
CA MET A 211 -4.23 15.17 -12.57
C MET A 211 -4.98 14.76 -13.84
N ASP A 212 -5.61 13.59 -13.86
CA ASP A 212 -6.44 13.15 -14.99
C ASP A 212 -7.63 14.10 -15.26
N ASP A 213 -8.05 14.88 -14.28
CA ASP A 213 -9.07 15.92 -14.44
C ASP A 213 -8.54 17.19 -15.14
N PHE A 214 -7.25 17.20 -15.51
CA PHE A 214 -6.57 18.36 -16.12
C PHE A 214 -5.94 18.06 -17.47
N PHE A 215 -6.49 17.12 -18.25
CA PHE A 215 -6.07 16.97 -19.64
C PHE A 215 -6.51 18.16 -20.52
N LEU A 216 -5.76 18.38 -21.60
CA LEU A 216 -6.06 19.43 -22.55
C LEU A 216 -7.34 19.12 -23.34
N PRO A 217 -8.27 20.07 -23.47
CA PRO A 217 -9.36 19.98 -24.44
C PRO A 217 -8.86 20.05 -25.88
N LEU A 218 -9.68 19.58 -26.82
CA LEU A 218 -9.24 19.39 -28.23
C LEU A 218 -8.74 20.69 -28.86
N GLU A 219 -9.37 21.82 -28.57
CA GLU A 219 -9.05 23.13 -29.13
C GLU A 219 -7.66 23.66 -28.71
N LEU A 220 -7.09 23.15 -27.61
CA LEU A 220 -5.76 23.52 -27.13
C LEU A 220 -4.67 22.52 -27.55
N ARG A 221 -5.01 21.42 -28.21
CA ARG A 221 -4.08 20.38 -28.65
C ARG A 221 -3.39 20.72 -29.98
N THR A 222 -2.60 21.78 -29.98
CA THR A 222 -1.76 22.09 -31.16
C THR A 222 -0.62 21.08 -31.28
N GLU A 223 -0.09 20.89 -32.51
CA GLU A 223 1.07 20.02 -32.72
C GLU A 223 2.28 20.45 -31.89
N GLU A 224 2.51 21.76 -31.75
CA GLU A 224 3.58 22.33 -30.96
C GLU A 224 3.42 21.97 -29.48
N ARG A 225 2.21 22.10 -28.94
CA ARG A 225 1.92 21.77 -27.56
C ARG A 225 2.09 20.27 -27.27
N LEU A 226 1.61 19.40 -28.17
CA LEU A 226 1.71 17.96 -28.00
C LEU A 226 3.14 17.41 -28.20
N LYS A 227 4.03 18.14 -28.86
CA LYS A 227 5.46 17.84 -28.95
C LYS A 227 6.25 18.25 -27.72
N MET A 228 5.67 19.02 -26.81
CA MET A 228 6.34 19.36 -25.55
C MET A 228 6.21 18.19 -24.58
N PRO A 229 7.29 17.79 -23.88
CA PRO A 229 7.20 16.77 -22.85
C PRO A 229 6.16 17.14 -21.78
N GLY A 230 5.14 16.29 -21.58
CA GLY A 230 4.02 16.58 -20.69
C GLY A 230 3.01 17.61 -21.21
N GLY A 231 3.13 18.03 -22.49
CA GLY A 231 2.29 19.08 -23.09
C GLY A 231 0.81 18.74 -23.24
N ASN A 232 0.41 17.50 -22.99
CA ASN A 232 -0.97 17.03 -22.99
C ASN A 232 -1.76 17.38 -21.70
N VAL A 233 -1.11 17.99 -20.71
CA VAL A 233 -1.74 18.47 -19.47
C VAL A 233 -2.04 19.97 -19.55
N HIS A 234 -3.18 20.34 -19.01
CA HIS A 234 -3.64 21.72 -18.90
C HIS A 234 -3.11 22.34 -17.59
N TYR A 235 -1.80 22.46 -17.47
CA TYR A 235 -1.16 22.98 -16.26
C TYR A 235 -1.57 24.42 -15.93
N GLU A 236 -1.94 25.22 -16.93
CA GLU A 236 -2.44 26.59 -16.72
C GLU A 236 -3.78 26.58 -15.94
N ARG A 237 -4.65 25.61 -16.23
CA ARG A 237 -5.90 25.45 -15.50
C ARG A 237 -5.67 24.93 -14.09
N PHE A 238 -4.78 23.96 -13.93
CA PHE A 238 -4.38 23.47 -12.61
C PHE A 238 -3.79 24.61 -11.77
N ALA A 239 -2.91 25.41 -12.35
CA ALA A 239 -2.31 26.56 -11.66
C ALA A 239 -3.35 27.59 -11.21
N LYS A 240 -4.45 27.74 -11.94
CA LYS A 240 -5.52 28.69 -11.61
C LYS A 240 -6.55 28.12 -10.62
N GLU A 241 -6.95 26.83 -10.79
CA GLU A 241 -8.06 26.24 -10.07
C GLU A 241 -7.60 25.48 -8.80
N VAL A 242 -6.34 25.01 -8.71
CA VAL A 242 -5.85 24.15 -7.62
C VAL A 242 -4.72 24.78 -6.82
N LEU A 243 -3.64 25.23 -7.46
CA LEU A 243 -2.45 25.72 -6.74
C LEU A 243 -2.74 26.78 -5.67
N PRO A 244 -3.68 27.75 -5.85
CA PRO A 244 -3.97 28.75 -4.81
C PRO A 244 -4.54 28.18 -3.52
N HIS A 245 -5.03 26.94 -3.54
CA HIS A 245 -5.71 26.27 -2.42
C HIS A 245 -4.85 25.22 -1.72
N LEU A 246 -3.75 24.80 -2.36
CA LEU A 246 -2.86 23.80 -1.77
C LEU A 246 -2.12 24.35 -0.55
N GLY A 247 -1.92 23.47 0.45
CA GLY A 247 -1.25 23.81 1.71
C GLY A 247 -2.11 24.62 2.70
N ARG A 248 -3.33 25.02 2.34
CA ARG A 248 -4.21 25.83 3.21
C ARG A 248 -5.15 25.02 4.08
N GLY A 249 -5.38 23.74 3.75
CA GLY A 249 -6.29 22.88 4.49
C GLY A 249 -7.78 23.26 4.37
N GLU A 250 -8.14 24.18 3.46
CA GLU A 250 -9.49 24.67 3.24
C GLU A 250 -10.20 23.86 2.16
N ALA A 251 -11.53 23.87 2.20
CA ALA A 251 -12.35 23.29 1.12
C ALA A 251 -12.28 24.17 -0.14
N PHE A 252 -12.23 23.53 -1.29
CA PHE A 252 -12.33 24.20 -2.60
C PHE A 252 -12.96 23.28 -3.64
N SER A 253 -13.23 23.78 -4.82
CA SER A 253 -13.70 22.97 -5.94
C SER A 253 -12.93 23.31 -7.23
N TYR A 254 -12.88 22.33 -8.13
CA TYR A 254 -12.35 22.48 -9.48
C TYR A 254 -13.20 21.71 -10.48
N ARG A 255 -13.11 22.03 -11.77
CA ARG A 255 -13.88 21.35 -12.80
C ARG A 255 -13.17 20.10 -13.31
N ARG A 256 -13.93 19.03 -13.46
CA ARG A 256 -13.43 17.76 -14.00
C ARG A 256 -13.26 17.84 -15.51
N PHE A 257 -12.26 17.15 -16.05
CA PHE A 257 -12.15 16.85 -17.47
C PHE A 257 -12.83 15.53 -17.80
N ASP A 258 -13.72 15.53 -18.78
CA ASP A 258 -14.37 14.30 -19.28
C ASP A 258 -13.61 13.76 -20.49
N CYS A 259 -12.84 12.69 -20.28
CA CYS A 259 -12.06 12.04 -21.35
C CYS A 259 -12.93 11.41 -22.43
N SER A 260 -14.20 11.06 -22.14
CA SER A 260 -15.10 10.48 -23.16
C SER A 260 -15.62 11.53 -24.14
N ARG A 261 -15.79 12.74 -23.66
CA ARG A 261 -16.27 13.91 -24.43
C ARG A 261 -15.13 14.83 -24.86
N MET A 262 -13.93 14.64 -24.29
CA MET A 262 -12.74 15.44 -24.53
C MET A 262 -12.93 16.95 -24.20
N GLU A 263 -13.73 17.25 -23.19
CA GLU A 263 -14.08 18.61 -22.76
C GLU A 263 -14.06 18.76 -21.24
N ILE A 264 -14.04 20.01 -20.78
CA ILE A 264 -14.18 20.31 -19.35
C ILE A 264 -15.66 20.19 -18.97
N ASP A 265 -15.97 19.31 -18.01
CA ASP A 265 -17.33 19.10 -17.49
C ASP A 265 -17.80 20.37 -16.76
N SER A 266 -19.09 20.63 -16.80
CA SER A 266 -19.74 21.67 -15.99
C SER A 266 -19.81 21.29 -14.50
N ARG A 267 -19.67 20.01 -14.17
CA ARG A 267 -19.67 19.52 -12.79
C ARG A 267 -18.36 19.84 -12.11
N GLU A 268 -18.46 20.30 -10.88
CA GLU A 268 -17.32 20.53 -10.01
C GLU A 268 -17.00 19.31 -9.17
N VAL A 269 -15.72 19.12 -8.90
CA VAL A 269 -15.22 18.16 -7.91
C VAL A 269 -14.96 18.96 -6.64
N GLU A 270 -15.68 18.61 -5.58
CA GLU A 270 -15.46 19.18 -4.25
C GLU A 270 -14.25 18.50 -3.59
N VAL A 271 -13.30 19.29 -3.15
CA VAL A 271 -12.15 18.86 -2.35
C VAL A 271 -12.42 19.25 -0.90
N PRO A 272 -12.65 18.27 0.00
CA PRO A 272 -12.94 18.56 1.39
C PRO A 272 -11.70 19.17 2.10
N PRO A 273 -11.92 19.93 3.17
CA PRO A 273 -10.83 20.50 3.94
C PRO A 273 -9.99 19.38 4.57
N SER A 274 -8.69 19.46 4.41
CA SER A 274 -7.74 18.52 5.03
C SER A 274 -6.35 19.16 5.12
N PRO A 275 -5.64 18.95 6.23
CA PRO A 275 -4.24 19.35 6.32
C PRO A 275 -3.31 18.50 5.43
N TRP A 276 -3.76 17.33 4.99
CA TRP A 276 -3.06 16.47 4.04
C TRP A 276 -3.75 16.55 2.68
N GLN A 277 -3.05 17.01 1.67
CA GLN A 277 -3.56 17.10 0.31
C GLN A 277 -2.70 16.27 -0.62
N ILE A 278 -3.33 15.38 -1.41
CA ILE A 278 -2.65 14.43 -2.27
C ILE A 278 -3.01 14.74 -3.71
N VAL A 279 -2.04 15.16 -4.49
CA VAL A 279 -2.18 15.34 -5.94
C VAL A 279 -1.65 14.09 -6.62
N GLU A 280 -2.50 13.36 -7.36
CA GLU A 280 -2.09 12.10 -7.97
C GLU A 280 -2.34 12.07 -9.47
N GLY A 281 -1.44 11.47 -10.19
CA GLY A 281 -1.54 11.21 -11.63
C GLY A 281 -0.28 11.58 -12.39
N SER A 282 -0.15 11.05 -13.61
CA SER A 282 0.94 11.40 -14.50
C SER A 282 0.98 12.92 -14.71
N TYR A 283 2.19 13.46 -14.71
CA TYR A 283 2.47 14.91 -14.85
C TYR A 283 2.19 15.76 -13.60
N SER A 284 1.95 15.16 -12.44
CA SER A 284 1.80 15.93 -11.19
C SER A 284 3.10 16.63 -10.75
N HIS A 285 4.26 16.21 -11.26
CA HIS A 285 5.55 16.88 -11.04
C HIS A 285 5.96 17.80 -12.21
N HIS A 286 5.02 18.19 -13.09
CA HIS A 286 5.36 18.99 -14.25
C HIS A 286 6.01 20.32 -13.84
N PRO A 287 7.16 20.75 -14.44
CA PRO A 287 7.88 21.96 -14.04
C PRO A 287 7.04 23.24 -14.11
N GLU A 288 6.09 23.33 -15.05
CA GLU A 288 5.19 24.48 -15.17
C GLU A 288 4.25 24.65 -13.96
N LEU A 289 4.11 23.63 -13.11
CA LEU A 289 3.35 23.72 -11.85
C LEU A 289 4.18 24.36 -10.72
N GLY A 290 5.49 24.53 -10.93
CA GLY A 290 6.40 25.00 -9.90
C GLY A 290 6.64 23.98 -8.79
N ASP A 291 7.22 24.44 -7.70
CA ASP A 291 7.55 23.61 -6.53
C ASP A 291 6.44 23.73 -5.47
N TYR A 292 5.29 23.13 -5.75
CA TYR A 292 4.10 23.22 -4.91
C TYR A 292 3.96 22.08 -3.89
N ALA A 293 4.67 20.96 -4.12
CA ALA A 293 4.56 19.76 -3.31
C ALA A 293 5.67 19.71 -2.25
N ASP A 294 5.29 19.44 -1.02
CA ASP A 294 6.22 19.25 0.10
C ASP A 294 6.90 17.86 0.04
N ILE A 295 6.19 16.87 -0.52
CA ILE A 295 6.69 15.51 -0.70
C ILE A 295 6.38 15.04 -2.12
N LYS A 296 7.42 14.75 -2.88
CA LYS A 296 7.33 14.21 -4.25
C LYS A 296 7.55 12.70 -4.26
N VAL A 297 6.56 11.97 -4.76
CA VAL A 297 6.58 10.51 -4.85
C VAL A 297 6.56 10.08 -6.31
N PHE A 298 7.51 9.24 -6.73
CA PHE A 298 7.49 8.60 -8.04
C PHE A 298 7.08 7.13 -7.89
N SER A 299 5.94 6.78 -8.48
CA SER A 299 5.44 5.39 -8.51
C SER A 299 5.94 4.68 -9.76
N ASP A 300 6.84 3.72 -9.56
CA ASP A 300 7.48 2.97 -10.63
C ASP A 300 6.85 1.59 -10.84
N ILE A 301 7.05 1.05 -12.03
CA ILE A 301 6.65 -0.30 -12.42
C ILE A 301 7.49 -0.75 -13.60
N ASP A 302 7.87 -2.02 -13.67
CA ASP A 302 8.53 -2.58 -14.83
C ASP A 302 7.58 -2.69 -16.04
N ALA A 303 8.16 -2.66 -17.23
CA ALA A 303 7.40 -2.60 -18.48
C ALA A 303 6.50 -3.83 -18.72
N GLN A 304 6.91 -5.02 -18.27
CA GLN A 304 6.12 -6.23 -18.42
C GLN A 304 4.87 -6.17 -17.54
N THR A 305 5.05 -5.95 -16.24
CA THR A 305 3.94 -5.82 -15.28
C THR A 305 3.01 -4.66 -15.64
N GLN A 306 3.58 -3.54 -16.16
CA GLN A 306 2.80 -2.41 -16.65
C GLN A 306 1.82 -2.85 -17.74
N MET A 307 2.32 -3.54 -18.79
CA MET A 307 1.49 -3.99 -19.90
C MET A 307 0.47 -5.04 -19.49
N GLU A 308 0.83 -5.98 -18.60
CA GLU A 308 -0.10 -6.98 -18.07
C GLU A 308 -1.27 -6.30 -17.34
N ARG A 309 -1.00 -5.33 -16.47
CA ARG A 309 -2.04 -4.57 -15.76
C ARG A 309 -2.91 -3.74 -16.70
N ILE A 310 -2.32 -3.13 -17.72
CA ILE A 310 -3.05 -2.37 -18.73
C ILE A 310 -3.98 -3.28 -19.52
N LEU A 311 -3.52 -4.44 -19.96
CA LEU A 311 -4.33 -5.43 -20.68
C LEU A 311 -5.54 -5.89 -19.86
N ILE A 312 -5.32 -6.24 -18.59
CA ILE A 312 -6.39 -6.68 -17.68
C ILE A 312 -7.42 -5.56 -17.45
N ARG A 313 -6.96 -4.33 -17.27
CA ARG A 313 -7.84 -3.19 -16.94
C ARG A 313 -8.59 -2.62 -18.12
N ASN A 314 -7.93 -2.53 -19.29
CA ASN A 314 -8.38 -1.72 -20.42
C ASN A 314 -8.69 -2.53 -21.70
N GLY A 315 -8.28 -3.81 -21.77
CA GLY A 315 -8.38 -4.64 -22.96
C GLY A 315 -7.32 -4.33 -24.03
N GLU A 316 -7.29 -5.14 -25.08
CA GLU A 316 -6.23 -5.13 -26.11
C GLU A 316 -6.16 -3.82 -26.89
N GLU A 317 -7.32 -3.28 -27.32
CA GLU A 317 -7.37 -2.08 -28.15
C GLU A 317 -6.78 -0.85 -27.42
N MET A 318 -7.18 -0.63 -26.17
CA MET A 318 -6.65 0.49 -25.37
C MET A 318 -5.21 0.24 -24.96
N ALA A 319 -4.80 -1.00 -24.72
CA ALA A 319 -3.43 -1.36 -24.41
C ALA A 319 -2.48 -1.00 -25.58
N GLU A 320 -2.91 -1.21 -26.83
CA GLU A 320 -2.14 -0.81 -28.01
C GLU A 320 -2.00 0.72 -28.12
N ILE A 321 -3.08 1.46 -27.85
CA ILE A 321 -3.04 2.94 -27.83
C ILE A 321 -2.09 3.44 -26.74
N LEU A 322 -2.15 2.85 -25.54
CA LEU A 322 -1.25 3.21 -24.45
C LEU A 322 0.21 2.90 -24.80
N ARG A 323 0.48 1.72 -25.34
CA ARG A 323 1.82 1.27 -25.73
C ARG A 323 2.44 2.13 -26.84
N SER A 324 1.64 2.45 -27.87
CA SER A 324 2.15 3.15 -29.06
C SER A 324 2.20 4.67 -28.92
N ARG A 325 1.42 5.25 -28.01
CA ARG A 325 1.28 6.71 -27.91
C ARG A 325 1.52 7.26 -26.49
N TRP A 326 0.79 6.80 -25.49
CA TRP A 326 0.79 7.47 -24.17
C TRP A 326 2.03 7.13 -23.34
N ILE A 327 2.44 5.86 -23.30
CA ILE A 327 3.66 5.46 -22.58
C ILE A 327 4.90 6.16 -23.13
N PRO A 328 5.14 6.24 -24.46
CA PRO A 328 6.26 7.02 -25.00
C PRO A 328 6.26 8.50 -24.60
N LEU A 329 5.10 9.15 -24.54
CA LEU A 329 4.99 10.54 -24.11
C LEU A 329 5.28 10.70 -22.60
N GLU A 330 4.85 9.75 -21.77
CA GLU A 330 5.20 9.73 -20.36
C GLU A 330 6.72 9.55 -20.16
N GLU A 331 7.33 8.58 -20.85
CA GLU A 331 8.77 8.32 -20.75
C GLU A 331 9.62 9.52 -21.23
N GLU A 332 9.19 10.20 -22.29
CA GLU A 332 9.83 11.44 -22.75
C GLU A 332 9.76 12.52 -21.67
N TYR A 333 8.61 12.68 -21.04
CA TYR A 333 8.43 13.63 -19.93
C TYR A 333 9.32 13.26 -18.74
N PHE A 334 9.31 11.99 -18.30
CA PHE A 334 10.11 11.54 -17.17
C PHE A 334 11.60 11.74 -17.40
N SER A 335 12.08 11.41 -18.61
CA SER A 335 13.50 11.54 -18.95
C SER A 335 13.95 12.99 -19.13
N THR A 336 13.12 13.82 -19.78
CA THR A 336 13.45 15.23 -20.05
C THR A 336 13.58 16.02 -18.75
N TYR A 337 12.65 15.85 -17.84
CA TYR A 337 12.63 16.61 -16.59
C TYR A 337 13.22 15.86 -15.39
N LYS A 338 13.73 14.64 -15.60
CA LYS A 338 14.34 13.79 -14.56
C LYS A 338 13.40 13.59 -13.35
N ILE A 339 12.12 13.33 -13.65
CA ILE A 339 11.05 13.29 -12.65
C ILE A 339 11.32 12.24 -11.56
N ALA A 340 11.76 11.04 -11.96
CA ALA A 340 12.08 9.98 -11.02
C ALA A 340 13.28 10.32 -10.12
N GLU A 341 14.29 11.01 -10.67
CA GLU A 341 15.50 11.42 -9.93
C GLU A 341 15.21 12.56 -8.94
N ALA A 342 14.28 13.44 -9.30
CA ALA A 342 13.88 14.59 -8.49
C ALA A 342 12.89 14.23 -7.36
N ALA A 343 12.32 13.02 -7.37
CA ALA A 343 11.37 12.57 -6.36
C ALA A 343 12.06 12.30 -5.01
N ASP A 344 11.42 12.67 -3.91
CA ASP A 344 11.88 12.39 -2.55
C ASP A 344 11.78 10.89 -2.23
N VAL A 345 10.76 10.23 -2.80
CA VAL A 345 10.44 8.83 -2.55
C VAL A 345 10.16 8.12 -3.88
N LYS A 346 10.76 6.93 -4.07
CA LYS A 346 10.43 6.01 -5.18
C LYS A 346 9.79 4.75 -4.61
N VAL A 347 8.68 4.31 -5.20
CA VAL A 347 7.89 3.15 -4.75
C VAL A 347 7.47 2.28 -5.93
#